data_839b977c195e09de6b6853348f755937
#
_entry.id   839b977c195e09de6b6853348f755937
#
_cell.length_a   1.000
_cell.length_b   1.000
_cell.length_c   1.000
_cell.angle_alpha   90.00
_cell.angle_beta   90.00
_cell.angle_gamma   90.00
#
_symmetry.space_group_name_H-M   'P 1'
#
loop_
_entity.id
_entity.type
_entity.pdbx_description
1 polymer ?
#
loop_
_entity_poly.entity_id
_entity_poly.type
_entity_poly.pdbx_seq_one_letter_code
_entity_poly.pdbx_strand_id
1 'polypeptide(L)'
;KSQRLLNEAYVEIKEQINSINNPLKFLETVESLEILEFVEESEGDAIRIFQTVNDRGRPLSNMEKAKSLLVYFSNRYLKKKLDDKINDAFGEIFEIYDEIKFNGEELGITLIASDKFDEDSIMRYHFVSYSDEDYDASATFVLNFLKKELGDYRSIGKKDGYSEVETFISDYIESLQSFFSCLNSLIKRA
;
A
#
# COMPACT_ATOMS: atom_id res chain seq x y z
N LYS A 1 6.96 9.45 10.16
CA LYS A 1 5.59 10.01 9.96
C LYS A 1 4.55 9.22 10.75
N SER A 2 4.50 7.91 10.67
CA SER A 2 3.53 7.10 11.43
C SER A 2 3.60 7.36 12.94
N GLN A 3 4.78 7.41 13.53
CA GLN A 3 4.95 7.76 14.96
C GLN A 3 4.53 9.22 15.24
N ARG A 4 4.82 10.17 14.35
CA ARG A 4 4.41 11.56 14.50
C ARG A 4 2.89 11.68 14.46
N LEU A 5 2.24 11.07 13.46
CA LEU A 5 0.78 11.07 13.32
C LEU A 5 0.09 10.38 14.51
N LEU A 6 0.67 9.29 15.02
CA LEU A 6 0.16 8.65 16.24
C LEU A 6 0.30 9.53 17.47
N ASN A 7 1.42 10.25 17.61
CA ASN A 7 1.60 11.19 18.72
C ASN A 7 0.67 12.40 18.59
N GLU A 8 0.50 12.96 17.40
CA GLU A 8 -0.44 14.04 17.13
C GLU A 8 -1.88 13.59 17.44
N ALA A 9 -2.30 12.43 16.94
CA ALA A 9 -3.61 11.85 17.23
C ALA A 9 -3.79 11.56 18.73
N TYR A 10 -2.77 11.06 19.42
CA TYR A 10 -2.82 10.83 20.86
C TYR A 10 -3.04 12.13 21.63
N VAL A 11 -2.32 13.20 21.28
CA VAL A 11 -2.46 14.51 21.93
C VAL A 11 -3.87 15.05 21.69
N GLU A 12 -4.33 15.03 20.45
CA GLU A 12 -5.67 15.52 20.07
C GLU A 12 -6.78 14.73 20.77
N ILE A 13 -6.70 13.38 20.75
CA ILE A 13 -7.67 12.51 21.46
C ILE A 13 -7.67 12.83 22.96
N LYS A 14 -6.49 13.01 23.56
CA LYS A 14 -6.37 13.34 24.99
C LYS A 14 -7.02 14.69 25.32
N GLU A 15 -6.84 15.69 24.48
CA GLU A 15 -7.49 17.00 24.63
C GLU A 15 -9.00 16.89 24.47
N GLN A 16 -9.49 16.16 23.49
CA GLN A 16 -10.90 15.91 23.25
C GLN A 16 -11.54 15.16 24.43
N ILE A 17 -10.90 14.11 24.94
CA ILE A 17 -11.39 13.36 26.11
C ILE A 17 -11.51 14.28 27.33
N ASN A 18 -10.53 15.17 27.56
CA ASN A 18 -10.58 16.13 28.67
C ASN A 18 -11.71 17.16 28.53
N SER A 19 -12.21 17.37 27.30
CA SER A 19 -13.33 18.28 27.02
C SER A 19 -14.72 17.62 27.14
N ILE A 20 -14.77 16.28 27.32
CA ILE A 20 -16.04 15.56 27.40
C ILE A 20 -16.77 15.87 28.70
N ASN A 21 -17.97 16.43 28.59
CA ASN A 21 -18.80 16.81 29.75
C ASN A 21 -19.24 15.59 30.59
N ASN A 22 -19.32 14.40 30.05
CA ASN A 22 -19.70 13.19 30.77
C ASN A 22 -18.84 11.97 30.29
N PRO A 23 -17.64 11.79 30.87
CA PRO A 23 -16.74 10.71 30.51
C PRO A 23 -17.33 9.30 30.73
N LEU A 24 -18.17 9.13 31.75
CA LEU A 24 -18.81 7.84 32.04
C LEU A 24 -19.79 7.45 30.94
N LYS A 25 -20.63 8.38 30.49
CA LYS A 25 -21.54 8.12 29.38
C LYS A 25 -20.80 7.85 28.07
N PHE A 26 -19.67 8.51 27.85
CA PHE A 26 -18.81 8.22 26.70
C PHE A 26 -18.26 6.79 26.77
N LEU A 27 -17.76 6.37 27.95
CA LEU A 27 -17.27 5.01 28.16
C LEU A 27 -18.38 3.98 27.95
N GLU A 28 -19.57 4.18 28.52
CA GLU A 28 -20.73 3.32 28.30
C GLU A 28 -21.07 3.19 26.81
N THR A 29 -20.99 4.30 26.05
CA THR A 29 -21.23 4.29 24.60
C THR A 29 -20.17 3.44 23.88
N VAL A 30 -18.89 3.60 24.24
CA VAL A 30 -17.79 2.81 23.64
C VAL A 30 -17.96 1.32 23.97
N GLU A 31 -18.30 0.98 25.22
CA GLU A 31 -18.54 -0.40 25.64
C GLU A 31 -19.77 -1.03 24.98
N SER A 32 -20.73 -0.22 24.54
CA SER A 32 -21.94 -0.68 23.84
C SER A 32 -21.75 -0.84 22.33
N LEU A 33 -20.57 -0.51 21.78
CA LEU A 33 -20.31 -0.67 20.35
C LEU A 33 -20.31 -2.16 19.97
N GLU A 34 -21.08 -2.49 18.95
CA GLU A 34 -21.04 -3.82 18.35
C GLU A 34 -19.84 -3.92 17.43
N ILE A 35 -19.03 -4.96 17.63
CA ILE A 35 -17.88 -5.28 16.78
C ILE A 35 -18.25 -6.48 15.92
N LEU A 36 -18.14 -6.30 14.60
CA LEU A 36 -18.23 -7.40 13.65
C LEU A 36 -16.84 -8.00 13.45
N GLU A 37 -16.65 -9.23 13.90
CA GLU A 37 -15.42 -9.98 13.66
C GLU A 37 -15.66 -10.95 12.49
N PHE A 38 -14.87 -10.79 11.44
CA PHE A 38 -14.84 -11.73 10.33
C PHE A 38 -13.62 -12.63 10.50
N VAL A 39 -13.88 -13.88 10.83
CA VAL A 39 -12.84 -14.91 10.88
C VAL A 39 -12.86 -15.68 9.58
N GLU A 40 -11.83 -15.52 8.76
CA GLU A 40 -11.67 -16.22 7.48
C GLU A 40 -10.39 -17.04 7.53
N GLU A 41 -10.51 -18.35 7.30
CA GLU A 41 -9.37 -19.27 7.31
C GLU A 41 -8.51 -19.14 6.04
N SER A 42 -9.11 -18.67 4.95
CA SER A 42 -8.42 -18.37 3.69
C SER A 42 -7.93 -16.94 3.66
N GLU A 43 -6.63 -16.72 3.71
CA GLU A 43 -6.05 -15.37 3.60
C GLU A 43 -6.43 -14.68 2.27
N GLY A 44 -6.59 -15.45 1.18
CA GLY A 44 -7.05 -14.90 -0.09
C GLY A 44 -8.47 -14.32 -0.02
N ASP A 45 -9.36 -14.97 0.70
CA ASP A 45 -10.72 -14.49 0.89
C ASP A 45 -10.76 -13.37 1.95
N ALA A 46 -9.92 -13.44 2.98
CA ALA A 46 -9.73 -12.35 3.93
C ALA A 46 -9.29 -11.04 3.24
N ILE A 47 -8.35 -11.11 2.29
CA ILE A 47 -7.91 -9.95 1.50
C ILE A 47 -9.07 -9.41 0.64
N ARG A 48 -9.88 -10.28 0.03
CA ARG A 48 -11.05 -9.85 -0.76
C ARG A 48 -12.10 -9.17 0.11
N ILE A 49 -12.39 -9.75 1.29
CA ILE A 49 -13.31 -9.16 2.27
C ILE A 49 -12.79 -7.80 2.72
N PHE A 50 -11.50 -7.70 3.08
CA PHE A 50 -10.86 -6.46 3.48
C PHE A 50 -10.97 -5.38 2.40
N GLN A 51 -10.69 -5.71 1.13
CA GLN A 51 -10.87 -4.77 0.02
C GLN A 51 -12.32 -4.30 -0.11
N THR A 52 -13.29 -5.21 0.00
CA THR A 52 -14.72 -4.91 -0.13
C THR A 52 -15.24 -4.04 1.02
N VAL A 53 -14.77 -4.28 2.25
CA VAL A 53 -15.16 -3.50 3.44
C VAL A 53 -14.55 -2.10 3.40
N ASN A 54 -13.30 -1.98 2.98
CA ASN A 54 -12.61 -0.69 2.87
C ASN A 54 -13.16 0.21 1.74
N ASP A 55 -13.85 -0.35 0.74
CA ASP A 55 -14.55 0.45 -0.27
C ASP A 55 -15.69 1.31 0.33
N ARG A 56 -16.09 1.06 1.58
CA ARG A 56 -17.12 1.84 2.30
C ARG A 56 -16.54 2.94 3.22
N GLY A 57 -15.21 2.95 3.42
CA GLY A 57 -14.48 3.93 4.23
C GLY A 57 -13.55 4.79 3.38
N ARG A 58 -12.33 5.05 3.88
CA ARG A 58 -11.27 5.63 3.06
C ARG A 58 -10.80 4.58 2.07
N PRO A 59 -10.98 4.80 0.76
CA PRO A 59 -10.58 3.80 -0.23
C PRO A 59 -9.06 3.56 -0.16
N LEU A 60 -8.66 2.31 -0.32
CA LEU A 60 -7.24 1.95 -0.46
C LEU A 60 -6.65 2.65 -1.68
N SER A 61 -5.40 3.12 -1.55
CA SER A 61 -4.61 3.57 -2.69
C SER A 61 -4.37 2.43 -3.68
N ASN A 62 -4.01 2.75 -4.92
CA ASN A 62 -3.67 1.70 -5.88
C ASN A 62 -2.38 0.97 -5.50
N MET A 63 -1.47 1.64 -4.80
CA MET A 63 -0.28 1.03 -4.21
C MET A 63 -0.66 -0.03 -3.16
N GLU A 64 -1.58 0.28 -2.24
CA GLU A 64 -2.08 -0.69 -1.25
C GLU A 64 -2.83 -1.85 -1.91
N LYS A 65 -3.61 -1.57 -2.97
CA LYS A 65 -4.29 -2.62 -3.77
C LYS A 65 -3.28 -3.50 -4.51
N ALA A 66 -2.19 -2.92 -5.04
CA ALA A 66 -1.10 -3.68 -5.67
C ALA A 66 -0.44 -4.61 -4.65
N LYS A 67 -0.06 -4.10 -3.48
CA LYS A 67 0.46 -4.92 -2.37
C LYS A 67 -0.46 -6.10 -2.07
N SER A 68 -1.75 -5.83 -1.87
CA SER A 68 -2.75 -6.86 -1.54
C SER A 68 -2.86 -7.91 -2.65
N LEU A 69 -2.78 -7.51 -3.92
CA LEU A 69 -2.79 -8.41 -5.06
C LEU A 69 -1.58 -9.34 -5.07
N LEU A 70 -0.38 -8.80 -4.83
CA LEU A 70 0.86 -9.59 -4.79
C LEU A 70 0.84 -10.59 -3.63
N VAL A 71 0.41 -10.16 -2.44
CA VAL A 71 0.23 -11.05 -1.27
C VAL A 71 -0.79 -12.14 -1.59
N TYR A 72 -1.91 -11.82 -2.24
CA TYR A 72 -2.89 -12.83 -2.65
C TYR A 72 -2.27 -13.90 -3.55
N PHE A 73 -1.46 -13.51 -4.55
CA PHE A 73 -0.80 -14.48 -5.45
C PHE A 73 0.26 -15.31 -4.72
N SER A 74 1.04 -14.70 -3.82
CA SER A 74 2.01 -15.39 -2.97
C SER A 74 1.32 -16.46 -2.11
N ASN A 75 0.24 -16.09 -1.44
CA ASN A 75 -0.54 -17.01 -0.62
C ASN A 75 -1.14 -18.16 -1.43
N ARG A 76 -1.81 -17.82 -2.52
CA ARG A 76 -2.60 -18.78 -3.29
C ARG A 76 -1.77 -19.76 -4.08
N TYR A 77 -0.62 -19.34 -4.61
CA TYR A 77 0.18 -20.13 -5.56
C TYR A 77 1.58 -20.47 -5.04
N LEU A 78 2.16 -19.68 -4.16
CA LEU A 78 3.52 -19.85 -3.66
C LEU A 78 3.60 -20.27 -2.18
N LYS A 79 2.48 -20.66 -1.58
CA LYS A 79 2.41 -21.10 -0.17
C LYS A 79 3.02 -20.10 0.80
N LYS A 80 2.74 -18.81 0.60
CA LYS A 80 3.23 -17.67 1.41
C LYS A 80 4.72 -17.37 1.30
N LYS A 81 5.42 -17.95 0.34
CA LYS A 81 6.89 -17.87 0.22
C LYS A 81 7.41 -16.43 0.15
N LEU A 82 6.62 -15.52 -0.43
CA LEU A 82 7.03 -14.13 -0.65
C LEU A 82 6.33 -13.12 0.28
N ASP A 83 5.49 -13.55 1.21
CA ASP A 83 4.68 -12.65 2.04
C ASP A 83 5.54 -11.67 2.84
N ASP A 84 6.56 -12.18 3.54
CA ASP A 84 7.46 -11.33 4.31
C ASP A 84 8.22 -10.37 3.39
N LYS A 85 8.77 -10.87 2.27
CA LYS A 85 9.47 -10.04 1.28
C LYS A 85 8.58 -8.92 0.74
N ILE A 86 7.32 -9.21 0.41
CA ILE A 86 6.36 -8.21 -0.07
C ILE A 86 6.06 -7.20 1.04
N ASN A 87 5.81 -7.67 2.25
CA ASN A 87 5.45 -6.80 3.37
C ASN A 87 6.60 -5.85 3.74
N ASP A 88 7.82 -6.35 3.82
CA ASP A 88 9.02 -5.57 4.14
C ASP A 88 9.29 -4.53 3.04
N ALA A 89 9.28 -4.94 1.77
CA ALA A 89 9.51 -4.04 0.65
C ALA A 89 8.48 -2.90 0.59
N PHE A 90 7.19 -3.20 0.76
CA PHE A 90 6.16 -2.16 0.79
C PHE A 90 6.21 -1.31 2.05
N GLY A 91 6.65 -1.86 3.19
CA GLY A 91 6.94 -1.09 4.39
C GLY A 91 8.00 -0.02 4.11
N GLU A 92 9.14 -0.41 3.55
CA GLU A 92 10.21 0.51 3.16
C GLU A 92 9.77 1.52 2.08
N ILE A 93 8.99 1.09 1.08
CA ILE A 93 8.46 1.98 0.04
C ILE A 93 7.61 3.09 0.65
N PHE A 94 6.72 2.78 1.60
CA PHE A 94 5.90 3.79 2.27
C PHE A 94 6.74 4.72 3.15
N GLU A 95 7.77 4.21 3.84
CA GLU A 95 8.70 5.05 4.60
C GLU A 95 9.48 6.00 3.67
N ILE A 96 9.98 5.50 2.55
CA ILE A 96 10.67 6.31 1.53
C ILE A 96 9.73 7.36 0.94
N TYR A 97 8.47 7.01 0.68
CA TYR A 97 7.47 7.97 0.21
C TYR A 97 7.27 9.12 1.21
N ASP A 98 7.17 8.80 2.49
CA ASP A 98 7.05 9.81 3.55
C ASP A 98 8.28 10.73 3.61
N GLU A 99 9.50 10.18 3.41
CA GLU A 99 10.72 10.99 3.28
C GLU A 99 10.70 11.89 2.03
N ILE A 100 10.25 11.37 0.88
CA ILE A 100 10.11 12.13 -0.36
C ILE A 100 9.19 13.34 -0.14
N LYS A 101 8.03 13.12 0.47
CA LYS A 101 7.08 14.21 0.79
C LYS A 101 7.70 15.23 1.72
N PHE A 102 8.30 14.80 2.80
CA PHE A 102 8.93 15.68 3.77
C PHE A 102 10.05 16.52 3.12
N ASN A 103 10.98 15.88 2.40
CA ASN A 103 12.08 16.60 1.75
C ASN A 103 11.59 17.54 0.65
N GLY A 104 10.55 17.13 -0.09
CA GLY A 104 9.94 17.98 -1.13
C GLY A 104 9.29 19.24 -0.56
N GLU A 105 8.65 19.14 0.60
CA GLU A 105 8.08 20.28 1.35
C GLU A 105 9.21 21.21 1.85
N GLU A 106 10.23 20.67 2.52
CA GLU A 106 11.37 21.44 3.04
C GLU A 106 12.15 22.17 1.95
N LEU A 107 12.33 21.54 0.80
CA LEU A 107 13.02 22.13 -0.36
C LEU A 107 12.14 23.03 -1.23
N GLY A 108 10.85 23.15 -0.91
CA GLY A 108 9.90 23.96 -1.68
C GLY A 108 9.65 23.44 -3.09
N ILE A 109 9.79 22.14 -3.33
CA ILE A 109 9.53 21.50 -4.62
C ILE A 109 8.01 21.39 -4.80
N THR A 110 7.41 22.39 -5.45
CA THR A 110 5.95 22.57 -5.56
C THR A 110 5.22 21.32 -6.05
N LEU A 111 5.81 20.57 -7.00
CA LEU A 111 5.20 19.35 -7.52
C LEU A 111 5.06 18.29 -6.42
N ILE A 112 6.12 18.05 -5.64
CA ILE A 112 6.17 17.02 -4.61
C ILE A 112 5.35 17.42 -3.40
N ALA A 113 5.38 18.71 -3.03
CA ALA A 113 4.57 19.24 -1.93
C ALA A 113 3.06 19.20 -2.22
N SER A 114 2.67 19.11 -3.49
CA SER A 114 1.26 19.05 -3.90
C SER A 114 0.56 17.79 -3.38
N ASP A 115 -0.71 17.92 -2.95
CA ASP A 115 -1.58 16.79 -2.61
C ASP A 115 -1.87 15.85 -3.78
N LYS A 116 -1.62 16.32 -5.01
CA LYS A 116 -1.78 15.51 -6.22
C LYS A 116 -0.62 14.56 -6.48
N PHE A 117 0.51 14.76 -5.79
CA PHE A 117 1.66 13.89 -5.88
C PHE A 117 1.62 12.89 -4.71
N ASP A 118 1.08 11.73 -4.99
CA ASP A 118 0.88 10.62 -4.07
C ASP A 118 1.77 9.41 -4.44
N GLU A 119 1.74 8.38 -3.63
CA GLU A 119 2.45 7.13 -3.89
C GLU A 119 1.99 6.45 -5.19
N ASP A 120 0.73 6.61 -5.57
CA ASP A 120 0.18 6.10 -6.81
C ASP A 120 0.79 6.80 -8.04
N SER A 121 1.12 8.08 -7.90
CA SER A 121 1.82 8.84 -8.94
C SER A 121 3.22 8.28 -9.17
N ILE A 122 3.97 7.99 -8.12
CA ILE A 122 5.31 7.40 -8.21
C ILE A 122 5.24 5.99 -8.80
N MET A 123 4.26 5.19 -8.38
CA MET A 123 4.02 3.85 -8.94
C MET A 123 3.77 3.91 -10.45
N ARG A 124 3.01 4.91 -10.94
CA ARG A 124 2.79 5.09 -12.39
C ARG A 124 4.06 5.50 -13.13
N TYR A 125 4.88 6.36 -12.55
CA TYR A 125 6.17 6.74 -13.16
C TYR A 125 7.14 5.56 -13.21
N HIS A 126 7.20 4.77 -12.14
CA HIS A 126 7.95 3.51 -12.16
C HIS A 126 7.47 2.59 -13.28
N PHE A 127 6.15 2.44 -13.42
CA PHE A 127 5.57 1.53 -14.39
C PHE A 127 5.99 1.87 -15.83
N VAL A 128 6.01 3.15 -16.21
CA VAL A 128 6.46 3.60 -17.55
C VAL A 128 7.90 3.17 -17.83
N SER A 129 8.79 3.23 -16.83
CA SER A 129 10.18 2.78 -17.00
C SER A 129 10.35 1.25 -16.92
N TYR A 130 9.44 0.58 -16.24
CA TYR A 130 9.47 -0.88 -16.03
C TYR A 130 8.92 -1.66 -17.23
N SER A 131 7.84 -1.18 -17.83
CA SER A 131 7.08 -1.91 -18.85
C SER A 131 7.31 -1.45 -20.28
N ASP A 132 8.05 -0.37 -20.52
CA ASP A 132 8.16 0.32 -21.81
C ASP A 132 6.80 0.79 -22.40
N GLU A 133 5.75 0.85 -21.57
CA GLU A 133 4.43 1.32 -21.98
C GLU A 133 4.32 2.83 -21.85
N ASP A 134 3.44 3.44 -22.66
CA ASP A 134 3.14 4.86 -22.57
C ASP A 134 2.48 5.21 -21.24
N TYR A 135 2.77 6.41 -20.73
CA TYR A 135 2.14 6.89 -19.50
C TYR A 135 0.63 7.00 -19.66
N ASP A 136 -0.09 6.30 -18.76
CA ASP A 136 -1.54 6.41 -18.63
C ASP A 136 -1.88 7.03 -17.27
N ALA A 137 -2.62 8.13 -17.30
CA ALA A 137 -3.07 8.83 -16.10
C ALA A 137 -4.24 8.13 -15.39
N SER A 138 -4.79 7.04 -15.94
CA SER A 138 -5.88 6.32 -15.28
C SER A 138 -5.40 5.68 -13.96
N ALA A 139 -6.23 5.80 -12.93
CA ALA A 139 -5.89 5.34 -11.58
C ALA A 139 -5.65 3.82 -11.50
N THR A 140 -6.23 3.04 -12.41
CA THR A 140 -6.22 1.58 -12.36
C THR A 140 -5.26 0.92 -13.35
N PHE A 141 -4.53 1.71 -14.14
CA PHE A 141 -3.69 1.21 -15.22
C PHE A 141 -2.67 0.15 -14.75
N VAL A 142 -1.87 0.49 -13.75
CA VAL A 142 -0.87 -0.43 -13.20
C VAL A 142 -1.50 -1.69 -12.59
N LEU A 143 -2.62 -1.54 -11.90
CA LEU A 143 -3.34 -2.69 -11.33
C LEU A 143 -3.88 -3.63 -12.39
N ASN A 144 -4.37 -3.10 -13.51
CA ASN A 144 -4.86 -3.91 -14.62
C ASN A 144 -3.72 -4.69 -15.27
N PHE A 145 -2.56 -4.04 -15.45
CA PHE A 145 -1.36 -4.71 -15.92
C PHE A 145 -0.95 -5.84 -14.96
N LEU A 146 -0.78 -5.57 -13.67
CA LEU A 146 -0.41 -6.59 -12.69
C LEU A 146 -1.37 -7.78 -12.68
N LYS A 147 -2.67 -7.52 -12.76
CA LYS A 147 -3.69 -8.60 -12.82
C LYS A 147 -3.54 -9.44 -14.06
N LYS A 148 -3.26 -8.83 -15.21
CA LYS A 148 -3.07 -9.52 -16.48
C LYS A 148 -1.82 -10.40 -16.42
N GLU A 149 -0.66 -9.82 -16.12
CA GLU A 149 0.62 -10.55 -16.06
C GLU A 149 0.57 -11.72 -15.06
N LEU A 150 0.12 -11.47 -13.84
CA LEU A 150 -0.02 -12.52 -12.82
C LEU A 150 -1.03 -13.60 -13.25
N GLY A 151 -2.08 -13.23 -13.97
CA GLY A 151 -3.05 -14.17 -14.55
C GLY A 151 -2.46 -15.04 -15.63
N ASP A 152 -1.63 -14.48 -16.50
CA ASP A 152 -0.95 -15.15 -17.59
C ASP A 152 0.11 -16.12 -17.05
N TYR A 153 1.00 -15.68 -16.15
CA TYR A 153 2.00 -16.52 -15.49
C TYR A 153 1.37 -17.65 -14.67
N ARG A 154 0.27 -17.39 -13.97
CA ARG A 154 -0.49 -18.44 -13.29
C ARG A 154 -0.98 -19.53 -14.27
N SER A 155 -1.40 -19.13 -15.44
CA SER A 155 -1.93 -20.08 -16.44
C SER A 155 -0.87 -21.01 -17.00
N ILE A 156 0.35 -20.50 -17.12
CA ILE A 156 1.52 -21.25 -17.60
C ILE A 156 2.11 -22.10 -16.46
N GLY A 157 2.20 -21.54 -15.26
CA GLY A 157 3.00 -22.05 -14.14
C GLY A 157 2.47 -23.30 -13.42
N LYS A 158 1.36 -23.88 -13.86
CA LYS A 158 0.81 -25.11 -13.22
C LYS A 158 1.78 -26.31 -13.27
N LYS A 159 2.69 -26.35 -14.23
CA LYS A 159 3.60 -27.48 -14.45
C LYS A 159 4.92 -27.33 -13.70
N ASP A 160 5.36 -26.11 -13.39
CA ASP A 160 6.67 -25.79 -12.81
C ASP A 160 6.60 -25.22 -11.39
N GLY A 161 5.45 -25.33 -10.70
CA GLY A 161 5.26 -24.83 -9.35
C GLY A 161 5.15 -23.32 -9.26
N TYR A 162 4.74 -22.65 -10.33
CA TYR A 162 4.55 -21.20 -10.42
C TYR A 162 5.83 -20.37 -10.26
N SER A 163 6.98 -20.90 -10.72
CA SER A 163 8.27 -20.21 -10.65
C SER A 163 8.26 -18.84 -11.34
N GLU A 164 7.54 -18.73 -12.47
CA GLU A 164 7.39 -17.47 -13.19
C GLU A 164 6.60 -16.43 -12.41
N VAL A 165 5.56 -16.85 -11.66
CA VAL A 165 4.82 -15.96 -10.74
C VAL A 165 5.77 -15.47 -9.63
N GLU A 166 6.57 -16.35 -9.07
CA GLU A 166 7.56 -16.01 -8.04
C GLU A 166 8.58 -15.00 -8.55
N THR A 167 9.15 -15.25 -9.72
CA THR A 167 10.14 -14.37 -10.35
C THR A 167 9.53 -13.02 -10.64
N PHE A 168 8.37 -12.98 -11.29
CA PHE A 168 7.69 -11.73 -11.61
C PHE A 168 7.40 -10.87 -10.37
N ILE A 169 6.85 -11.47 -9.30
CA ILE A 169 6.59 -10.74 -8.06
C ILE A 169 7.89 -10.19 -7.47
N SER A 170 8.94 -11.02 -7.42
CA SER A 170 10.22 -10.60 -6.85
C SER A 170 10.85 -9.46 -7.63
N ASP A 171 10.89 -9.55 -8.95
CA ASP A 171 11.50 -8.55 -9.82
C ASP A 171 10.71 -7.23 -9.78
N TYR A 172 9.37 -7.32 -9.76
CA TYR A 172 8.52 -6.14 -9.69
C TYR A 172 8.72 -5.36 -8.39
N ILE A 173 8.71 -6.03 -7.23
CA ILE A 173 8.89 -5.34 -5.94
C ILE A 173 10.30 -4.77 -5.79
N GLU A 174 11.35 -5.47 -6.22
CA GLU A 174 12.73 -4.98 -6.20
C GLU A 174 12.91 -3.75 -7.10
N SER A 175 12.32 -3.78 -8.29
CA SER A 175 12.35 -2.65 -9.22
C SER A 175 11.60 -1.44 -8.66
N LEU A 176 10.41 -1.65 -8.09
CA LEU A 176 9.61 -0.58 -7.47
C LEU A 176 10.35 0.06 -6.30
N GLN A 177 10.90 -0.73 -5.38
CA GLN A 177 11.67 -0.28 -4.23
C GLN A 177 12.92 0.53 -4.66
N SER A 178 13.64 0.01 -5.68
CA SER A 178 14.80 0.71 -6.25
C SER A 178 14.42 2.06 -6.85
N PHE A 179 13.27 2.15 -7.53
CA PHE A 179 12.79 3.39 -8.11
C PHE A 179 12.47 4.45 -7.04
N PHE A 180 11.76 4.08 -5.96
CA PHE A 180 11.49 4.97 -4.85
C PHE A 180 12.78 5.45 -4.18
N SER A 181 13.74 4.56 -3.95
CA SER A 181 15.04 4.88 -3.36
C SER A 181 15.85 5.83 -4.23
N CYS A 182 15.84 5.62 -5.56
CA CYS A 182 16.50 6.49 -6.52
C CYS A 182 15.88 7.89 -6.52
N LEU A 183 14.56 7.98 -6.58
CA LEU A 183 13.84 9.25 -6.54
C LEU A 183 14.12 10.03 -5.25
N ASN A 184 14.07 9.37 -4.08
CA ASN A 184 14.42 9.99 -2.81
C ASN A 184 15.85 10.52 -2.79
N SER A 185 16.78 9.75 -3.35
CA SER A 185 18.19 10.15 -3.45
C SER A 185 18.39 11.37 -4.36
N LEU A 186 17.61 11.49 -5.43
CA LEU A 186 17.63 12.66 -6.32
C LEU A 186 17.10 13.91 -5.60
N ILE A 187 15.99 13.77 -4.88
CA ILE A 187 15.38 14.89 -4.13
C ILE A 187 16.33 15.39 -3.03
N LYS A 188 16.98 14.48 -2.30
CA LYS A 188 17.96 14.87 -1.26
C LYS A 188 19.20 15.61 -1.80
N ARG A 189 19.45 15.61 -3.10
CA ARG A 189 20.56 16.29 -3.77
C ARG A 189 20.15 17.61 -4.44
N ALA A 190 18.86 17.88 -4.54
CA ALA A 190 18.33 19.09 -5.18
C ALA A 190 18.43 20.30 -4.25
#